data_2222b2a0a6f69b1ce021e2668a03a794
#
_entry.id   2222b2a0a6f69b1ce021e2668a03a794
#
_cell.length_a   1.000
_cell.length_b   1.000
_cell.length_c   1.000
_cell.angle_alpha   90.00
_cell.angle_beta   90.00
_cell.angle_gamma   90.00
#
_symmetry.space_group_name_H-M   'P 1'
#
loop_
_entity.id
_entity.type
_entity.pdbx_description
1 polymer ?
#
loop_
_entity_poly.entity_id
_entity_poly.type
_entity_poly.pdbx_seq_one_letter_code
_entity_poly.pdbx_strand_id
1 'polypeptide(L)' 'MANLDELKKDLLSDGIIDVEEVETIKHKIYEDGKIDREEANFLFELNDAVTGKDNAPEWKELFIDAITA' A
#
# COMPACT_ATOMS: atom_id res chain seq x y z
N MET A 1 -2.01 -0.34 17.90
CA MET A 1 -1.05 0.31 17.09
C MET A 1 -1.00 -0.28 15.68
N ALA A 2 -1.19 0.57 14.71
CA ALA A 2 -1.17 0.09 13.35
C ALA A 2 0.22 -0.46 13.05
N ASN A 3 0.25 -1.67 12.66
CA ASN A 3 1.49 -2.33 12.40
C ASN A 3 1.59 -2.56 10.90
N LEU A 4 2.44 -1.79 10.26
CA LEU A 4 2.60 -1.88 8.81
C LEU A 4 3.11 -3.27 8.40
N ASP A 5 3.89 -3.89 9.26
CA ASP A 5 4.40 -5.25 8.98
C ASP A 5 3.26 -6.26 8.92
N GLU A 6 2.31 -6.15 9.85
CA GLU A 6 1.16 -7.04 9.85
C GLU A 6 0.28 -6.81 8.64
N LEU A 7 0.06 -5.54 8.31
CA LEU A 7 -0.73 -5.19 7.14
C LEU A 7 -0.06 -5.73 5.87
N LYS A 8 1.25 -5.56 5.77
CA LYS A 8 2.00 -6.07 4.62
C LYS A 8 1.87 -7.59 4.51
N LYS A 9 1.95 -8.29 5.62
CA LYS A 9 1.81 -9.74 5.63
C LYS A 9 0.45 -10.17 5.11
N ASP A 10 -0.59 -9.51 5.58
CA ASP A 10 -1.96 -9.81 5.13
C ASP A 10 -2.11 -9.57 3.64
N LEU A 11 -1.58 -8.47 3.15
CA LEU A 11 -1.69 -8.13 1.74
C LEU A 11 -0.92 -9.11 0.86
N LEU A 12 0.27 -9.48 1.28
CA LEU A 12 1.10 -10.40 0.52
C LEU A 12 0.59 -11.82 0.58
N SER A 13 -0.22 -12.14 1.57
CA SER A 13 -0.85 -13.44 1.67
C SER A 13 -1.72 -13.76 0.46
N ASP A 14 -2.41 -12.75 -0.09
CA ASP A 14 -3.25 -12.90 -1.27
C ASP A 14 -2.44 -12.81 -2.56
N GLY A 15 -1.29 -12.20 -2.52
CA GLY A 15 -0.44 -12.03 -3.70
C GLY A 15 -0.85 -10.90 -4.61
N ILE A 16 -1.98 -10.26 -4.35
CA ILE A 16 -2.45 -9.09 -5.11
C ILE A 16 -3.06 -8.08 -4.15
N ILE A 17 -3.22 -6.87 -4.66
CA ILE A 17 -3.86 -5.80 -3.89
C ILE A 17 -5.16 -5.45 -4.59
N ASP A 18 -6.29 -5.72 -3.94
CA ASP A 18 -7.61 -5.41 -4.51
C ASP A 18 -8.11 -4.06 -3.99
N VAL A 19 -9.32 -3.68 -4.42
CA VAL A 19 -9.89 -2.38 -4.09
C VAL A 19 -10.02 -2.18 -2.58
N GLU A 20 -10.48 -3.19 -1.87
CA GLU A 20 -10.64 -3.09 -0.42
C GLU A 20 -9.31 -2.87 0.27
N GLU A 21 -8.30 -3.56 -0.19
CA GLU A 21 -6.96 -3.41 0.36
C GLU A 21 -6.37 -2.04 0.05
N VAL A 22 -6.64 -1.53 -1.14
CA VAL A 22 -6.22 -0.16 -1.49
C VAL A 22 -6.83 0.84 -0.53
N GLU A 23 -8.11 0.70 -0.21
CA GLU A 23 -8.76 1.61 0.72
C GLU A 23 -8.16 1.51 2.12
N THR A 24 -7.88 0.29 2.57
CA THR A 24 -7.24 0.09 3.86
C THR A 24 -5.88 0.78 3.93
N ILE A 25 -5.07 0.60 2.89
CA ILE A 25 -3.75 1.23 2.81
C ILE A 25 -3.90 2.75 2.80
N LYS A 26 -4.83 3.24 2.01
CA LYS A 26 -5.08 4.66 1.90
C LYS A 26 -5.43 5.27 3.25
N HIS A 27 -6.30 4.62 4.00
CA HIS A 27 -6.66 5.07 5.33
C HIS A 27 -5.45 5.13 6.26
N LYS A 28 -4.60 4.11 6.20
CA LYS A 28 -3.42 4.06 7.05
C LYS A 28 -2.44 5.18 6.71
N ILE A 29 -2.21 5.39 5.43
CA ILE A 29 -1.24 6.38 4.98
C ILE A 29 -1.71 7.80 5.26
N TYR A 30 -2.97 8.08 4.98
CA TYR A 30 -3.49 9.43 5.11
C TYR A 30 -4.04 9.76 6.49
N GLU A 31 -4.00 8.81 7.40
CA GLU A 31 -4.44 9.03 8.77
C GLU A 31 -3.66 10.15 9.45
N ASP A 32 -2.37 10.20 9.21
CA ASP A 32 -1.49 11.21 9.76
C ASP A 32 -1.37 12.47 8.91
N GLY A 33 -1.96 12.45 7.74
CA GLY A 33 -1.95 13.59 6.84
C GLY A 33 -0.67 13.73 6.03
N LYS A 34 0.28 12.83 6.21
CA LYS A 34 1.52 12.84 5.42
C LYS A 34 2.13 11.45 5.43
N ILE A 35 2.98 11.22 4.45
CA ILE A 35 3.65 9.93 4.30
C ILE A 35 5.07 10.07 4.82
N ASP A 36 5.42 9.29 5.84
CA ASP A 36 6.77 9.28 6.35
C ASP A 36 7.61 8.22 5.64
N ARG A 37 8.87 8.11 6.07
CA ARG A 37 9.81 7.21 5.42
C ARG A 37 9.40 5.75 5.53
N GLU A 38 8.88 5.34 6.68
CA GLU A 38 8.45 3.96 6.87
C GLU A 38 7.29 3.62 5.97
N GLU A 39 6.37 4.54 5.82
CA GLU A 39 5.22 4.34 4.96
C GLU A 39 5.63 4.29 3.50
N ALA A 40 6.57 5.14 3.10
CA ALA A 40 7.09 5.12 1.75
C ALA A 40 7.77 3.79 1.44
N ASN A 41 8.59 3.31 2.36
CA ASN A 41 9.25 2.02 2.21
C ASN A 41 8.24 0.88 2.11
N PHE A 42 7.21 0.94 2.94
CA PHE A 42 6.14 -0.05 2.93
C PHE A 42 5.47 -0.11 1.54
N LEU A 43 5.19 1.05 0.97
CA LEU A 43 4.57 1.13 -0.35
C LEU A 43 5.48 0.57 -1.44
N PHE A 44 6.76 0.91 -1.39
CA PHE A 44 7.71 0.39 -2.36
C PHE A 44 7.84 -1.12 -2.28
N GLU A 45 7.89 -1.66 -1.08
CA GLU A 45 7.99 -3.10 -0.90
C GLU A 45 6.74 -3.81 -1.40
N LEU A 46 5.57 -3.26 -1.13
CA LEU A 46 4.33 -3.82 -1.62
C LEU A 46 4.28 -3.79 -3.14
N ASN A 47 4.64 -2.66 -3.72
CA ASN A 47 4.62 -2.52 -5.17
C ASN A 47 5.53 -3.53 -5.84
N ASP A 48 6.72 -3.72 -5.27
CA ASP A 48 7.66 -4.68 -5.80
C ASP A 48 7.12 -6.11 -5.72
N ALA A 49 6.50 -6.43 -4.60
CA ALA A 49 5.99 -7.78 -4.37
C ALA A 49 4.80 -8.13 -5.28
N VAL A 50 4.01 -7.13 -5.66
CA VAL A 50 2.82 -7.36 -6.47
C VAL A 50 2.99 -6.93 -7.93
N THR A 51 4.19 -6.55 -8.32
CA THR A 51 4.48 -6.17 -9.70
C THR A 51 4.22 -7.37 -10.61
N GLY A 52 3.47 -7.13 -11.68
CA GLY A 52 3.13 -8.18 -12.62
C GLY A 52 1.91 -9.01 -12.23
N LYS A 53 1.27 -8.67 -11.12
CA LYS A 53 0.05 -9.34 -10.69
C LYS A 53 -1.17 -8.52 -11.11
N ASP A 54 -2.34 -9.15 -10.98
CA ASP A 54 -3.62 -8.51 -11.33
C ASP A 54 -4.13 -7.66 -10.18
N ASN A 55 -3.43 -6.58 -9.90
CA ASN A 55 -3.84 -5.68 -8.82
C ASN A 55 -4.95 -4.76 -9.29
N ALA A 56 -5.73 -4.23 -8.33
CA ALA A 56 -6.72 -3.22 -8.65
C ALA A 56 -6.04 -1.99 -9.23
N PRO A 57 -6.63 -1.37 -10.26
CA PRO A 57 -6.03 -0.16 -10.84
C PRO A 57 -5.88 0.96 -9.82
N GLU A 58 -6.71 0.97 -8.80
CA GLU A 58 -6.63 1.96 -7.73
C GLU A 58 -5.31 1.89 -6.96
N TRP A 59 -4.71 0.70 -6.90
CA TRP A 59 -3.43 0.55 -6.23
C TRP A 59 -2.35 1.40 -6.90
N LYS A 60 -2.29 1.32 -8.21
CA LYS A 60 -1.30 2.07 -8.97
C LYS A 60 -1.51 3.57 -8.79
N GLU A 61 -2.75 4.02 -8.80
CA GLU A 61 -3.05 5.43 -8.60
C GLU A 61 -2.63 5.89 -7.20
N LEU A 62 -2.94 5.09 -6.20
CA LEU A 62 -2.55 5.40 -4.83
C LEU A 62 -1.03 5.47 -4.70
N PHE A 63 -0.33 4.52 -5.29
CA PHE A 63 1.12 4.46 -5.22
C PHE A 63 1.74 5.70 -5.86
N ILE A 64 1.27 6.06 -7.04
CA ILE A 64 1.78 7.24 -7.74
C ILE A 64 1.50 8.51 -6.94
N ASP A 65 0.29 8.65 -6.43
CA ASP A 65 -0.06 9.81 -5.61
C ASP A 65 0.83 9.92 -4.38
N ALA A 66 1.11 8.79 -3.75
CA ALA A 66 1.90 8.77 -2.54
C ALA A 66 3.35 9.21 -2.79
N ILE A 67 3.93 8.76 -3.88
CA ILE A 67 5.34 9.07 -4.15
C ILE A 67 5.54 10.43 -4.80
N THR A 68 4.49 11.03 -5.32
CA THR A 68 4.57 12.36 -5.94
C THR A 68 4.05 13.47 -5.02
N ALA A 69 3.55 13.10 -3.88
CA ALA A 69 2.97 14.06 -2.92
C ALA A 69 4.01 14.99 -2.28
#